data_f253e447c7a30f4cd71e8a352c243f96
#
_entry.id   f253e447c7a30f4cd71e8a352c243f96
#
_cell.length_a   1.000
_cell.length_b   1.000
_cell.length_c   1.000
_cell.angle_alpha   90.00
_cell.angle_beta   90.00
_cell.angle_gamma   90.00
#
_symmetry.space_group_name_H-M   'P 1'
#
loop_
_entity.id
_entity.type
_entity.pdbx_description
1 polymer ?
#
loop_
_entity_poly.entity_id
_entity_poly.type
_entity_poly.pdbx_seq_one_letter_code
_entity_poly.pdbx_strand_id
1 'polypeptide(L)'
;MRIVEAVVLRSLRRRMRGGRSPMIAGHKLLYSCNLRCAMCPFWRRMDENLLTLREEVKMMESLAKAGVSFMGFEGGEPLLRRDVPEILRESHERFHTSMVTNGLLLKRRIGEIHRFLDFLFVSVDGIGEIHDKIRGMRGAFQRTIEGIEEASKYVSLAISSTITEENVDQVERIVELAERLKVGVNFQVAYDYSTAESLSPSRERLRSALERLLRMKEEGAPIVNSRDYFKAVLDSWFHGNPWRCKPWLLVNVDPQGRVVLPCYVLNEYKGGPRVWEVDLLELWQKVDWEKYEKCNRCALSCYLEPSLFSFRSLSMVRERIVEGMMSYLSSVL
;
A
#
# COMPACT_ATOMS: atom_id res chain seq x y z
N MET A 1 -9.28 24.70 6.61
CA MET A 1 -9.83 23.33 6.47
C MET A 1 -9.27 22.79 5.17
N ARG A 2 -8.36 21.82 5.24
CA ARG A 2 -7.71 21.27 4.05
C ARG A 2 -8.77 20.63 3.14
N ILE A 3 -8.58 20.70 1.83
CA ILE A 3 -9.46 20.07 0.81
C ILE A 3 -9.75 18.60 1.17
N VAL A 4 -8.76 17.91 1.72
CA VAL A 4 -8.86 16.53 2.22
C VAL A 4 -9.99 16.33 3.24
N GLU A 5 -10.15 17.23 4.22
CA GLU A 5 -11.22 17.11 5.25
C GLU A 5 -12.61 17.22 4.61
N ALA A 6 -12.78 18.13 3.65
CA ALA A 6 -14.06 18.28 2.96
C ALA A 6 -14.38 17.04 2.07
N VAL A 7 -13.37 16.44 1.44
CA VAL A 7 -13.53 15.23 0.62
C VAL A 7 -13.83 14.01 1.49
N VAL A 8 -13.13 13.86 2.63
CA VAL A 8 -13.41 12.80 3.63
C VAL A 8 -14.86 12.90 4.12
N LEU A 9 -15.30 14.09 4.50
CA LEU A 9 -16.68 14.30 4.96
C LEU A 9 -17.72 13.97 3.87
N ARG A 10 -17.47 14.32 2.60
CA ARG A 10 -18.36 13.96 1.49
C ARG A 10 -18.40 12.46 1.26
N SER A 11 -17.26 11.79 1.30
CA SER A 11 -17.15 10.33 1.16
C SER A 11 -17.89 9.62 2.29
N LEU A 12 -17.75 10.07 3.53
CA LEU A 12 -18.47 9.55 4.69
C LEU A 12 -19.97 9.73 4.55
N ARG A 13 -20.45 10.93 4.20
CA ARG A 13 -21.89 11.20 3.97
C ARG A 13 -22.47 10.31 2.88
N ARG A 14 -21.74 10.10 1.77
CA ARG A 14 -22.18 9.21 0.68
C ARG A 14 -22.28 7.76 1.14
N ARG A 15 -21.33 7.28 1.94
CA ARG A 15 -21.34 5.93 2.52
C ARG A 15 -22.50 5.72 3.50
N MET A 16 -22.79 6.71 4.35
CA MET A 16 -23.93 6.65 5.26
C MET A 16 -25.26 6.51 4.52
N ARG A 17 -25.33 7.00 3.27
CA ARG A 17 -26.49 6.85 2.38
C ARG A 17 -26.46 5.56 1.53
N GLY A 18 -25.55 4.60 1.84
CA GLY A 18 -25.45 3.32 1.13
C GLY A 18 -24.72 3.37 -0.22
N GLY A 19 -24.18 4.52 -0.61
CA GLY A 19 -23.42 4.67 -1.85
C GLY A 19 -22.01 4.05 -1.78
N ARG A 20 -21.64 3.21 -2.76
CA ARG A 20 -20.28 2.71 -2.95
C ARG A 20 -19.45 3.74 -3.73
N SER A 21 -18.34 4.22 -3.16
CA SER A 21 -17.43 5.17 -3.81
C SER A 21 -15.98 4.90 -3.38
N PRO A 22 -14.99 5.12 -4.26
CA PRO A 22 -13.60 4.97 -3.88
C PRO A 22 -13.20 6.02 -2.84
N MET A 23 -12.29 5.64 -1.94
CA MET A 23 -11.71 6.53 -0.94
C MET A 23 -10.20 6.57 -1.05
N ILE A 24 -9.61 5.51 -1.54
CA ILE A 24 -8.17 5.32 -1.70
C ILE A 24 -7.88 5.14 -3.18
N ALA A 25 -6.87 5.82 -3.71
CA ALA A 25 -6.32 5.54 -5.02
C ALA A 25 -4.91 4.97 -4.89
N GLY A 26 -4.63 3.89 -5.60
CA GLY A 26 -3.28 3.35 -5.81
C GLY A 26 -2.87 3.59 -7.26
N HIS A 27 -1.83 4.39 -7.49
CA HIS A 27 -1.36 4.69 -8.83
C HIS A 27 0.05 4.16 -9.07
N LYS A 28 0.18 3.31 -10.08
CA LYS A 28 1.49 2.89 -10.58
C LYS A 28 2.04 3.93 -11.53
N LEU A 29 3.08 4.66 -11.08
CA LEU A 29 3.70 5.72 -11.89
C LEU A 29 4.41 5.17 -13.12
N LEU A 30 4.91 3.94 -13.04
CA LEU A 30 5.64 3.23 -14.09
C LEU A 30 5.76 1.75 -13.71
N TYR A 31 6.11 0.91 -14.68
CA TYR A 31 6.47 -0.50 -14.43
C TYR A 31 7.97 -0.73 -14.34
N SER A 32 8.79 0.14 -14.91
CA SER A 32 10.25 0.06 -14.82
C SER A 32 10.71 0.06 -13.37
N CYS A 33 11.67 -0.83 -13.06
CA CYS A 33 12.24 -0.97 -11.73
C CYS A 33 13.73 -1.23 -11.83
N ASN A 34 14.49 -0.76 -10.85
CA ASN A 34 15.92 -1.05 -10.69
C ASN A 34 16.19 -2.34 -9.89
N LEU A 35 15.14 -3.08 -9.51
CA LEU A 35 15.20 -4.41 -8.90
C LEU A 35 14.48 -5.47 -9.74
N ARG A 36 14.76 -6.75 -9.43
CA ARG A 36 14.18 -7.92 -10.12
C ARG A 36 13.61 -8.91 -9.10
N CYS A 37 12.73 -8.40 -8.22
CA CYS A 37 12.11 -9.21 -7.16
C CYS A 37 11.40 -10.43 -7.74
N ALA A 38 11.66 -11.60 -7.16
CA ALA A 38 11.12 -12.86 -7.65
C ALA A 38 9.59 -12.90 -7.65
N MET A 39 8.95 -12.40 -6.56
CA MET A 39 7.49 -12.38 -6.39
C MET A 39 6.77 -11.27 -7.16
N CYS A 40 7.49 -10.33 -7.82
CA CYS A 40 6.85 -9.16 -8.41
C CYS A 40 6.60 -9.34 -9.91
N PRO A 41 5.35 -9.20 -10.40
CA PRO A 41 5.04 -9.32 -11.82
C PRO A 41 5.33 -8.03 -12.60
N PHE A 42 5.43 -6.88 -11.91
CA PHE A 42 5.31 -5.56 -12.56
C PHE A 42 6.59 -5.15 -13.30
N TRP A 43 7.77 -5.41 -12.79
CA TRP A 43 9.04 -5.09 -13.48
C TRP A 43 9.25 -5.86 -14.80
N ARG A 44 8.45 -6.91 -15.03
CA ARG A 44 8.45 -7.70 -16.28
C ARG A 44 7.65 -7.02 -17.39
N ARG A 45 6.93 -5.93 -17.08
CA ARG A 45 6.13 -5.15 -18.03
C ARG A 45 6.96 -4.00 -18.58
N MET A 46 6.63 -3.60 -19.81
CA MET A 46 7.25 -2.44 -20.44
C MET A 46 6.41 -1.19 -20.12
N ASP A 47 7.10 -0.07 -19.95
CA ASP A 47 6.44 1.22 -19.89
C ASP A 47 6.16 1.72 -21.31
N GLU A 48 4.90 2.01 -21.56
CA GLU A 48 4.43 2.60 -22.80
C GLU A 48 3.61 3.84 -22.48
N ASN A 49 3.94 4.97 -23.11
CA ASN A 49 3.15 6.19 -23.00
C ASN A 49 2.81 6.59 -21.55
N LEU A 50 3.82 6.75 -20.70
CA LEU A 50 3.66 7.27 -19.35
C LEU A 50 2.96 8.63 -19.38
N LEU A 51 2.14 8.89 -18.35
CA LEU A 51 1.44 10.16 -18.25
C LEU A 51 2.43 11.32 -18.12
N THR A 52 2.14 12.39 -18.83
CA THR A 52 2.75 13.69 -18.60
C THR A 52 2.24 14.27 -17.28
N LEU A 53 2.96 15.23 -16.68
CA LEU A 53 2.50 15.92 -15.47
C LEU A 53 1.07 16.50 -15.63
N ARG A 54 0.75 17.05 -16.79
CA ARG A 54 -0.59 17.57 -17.08
C ARG A 54 -1.68 16.50 -17.05
N GLU A 55 -1.37 15.29 -17.53
CA GLU A 55 -2.31 14.16 -17.49
C GLU A 55 -2.42 13.58 -16.09
N GLU A 56 -1.31 13.55 -15.32
CA GLU A 56 -1.33 13.18 -13.88
C GLU A 56 -2.29 14.11 -13.11
N VAL A 57 -2.20 15.43 -13.35
CA VAL A 57 -3.10 16.41 -12.72
C VAL A 57 -4.56 16.15 -13.11
N LYS A 58 -4.87 15.93 -14.40
CA LYS A 58 -6.23 15.60 -14.83
C LYS A 58 -6.78 14.34 -14.16
N MET A 59 -5.94 13.31 -14.03
CA MET A 59 -6.28 12.08 -13.33
C MET A 59 -6.62 12.37 -11.86
N MET A 60 -5.76 13.12 -11.17
CA MET A 60 -5.95 13.48 -9.75
C MET A 60 -7.23 14.31 -9.54
N GLU A 61 -7.53 15.26 -10.42
CA GLU A 61 -8.77 16.03 -10.38
C GLU A 61 -10.02 15.15 -10.49
N SER A 62 -9.99 14.17 -11.40
CA SER A 62 -11.08 13.20 -11.58
C SER A 62 -11.24 12.29 -10.36
N LEU A 63 -10.13 11.84 -9.77
CA LEU A 63 -10.13 11.06 -8.53
C LEU A 63 -10.68 11.86 -7.35
N ALA A 64 -10.26 13.12 -7.19
CA ALA A 64 -10.76 14.01 -6.15
C ALA A 64 -12.26 14.27 -6.29
N LYS A 65 -12.75 14.49 -7.52
CA LYS A 65 -14.17 14.63 -7.83
C LYS A 65 -14.97 13.38 -7.46
N ALA A 66 -14.39 12.20 -7.66
CA ALA A 66 -15.02 10.93 -7.28
C ALA A 66 -15.04 10.66 -5.76
N GLY A 67 -14.32 11.45 -4.95
CA GLY A 67 -14.31 11.34 -3.50
C GLY A 67 -13.10 10.62 -2.91
N VAL A 68 -12.06 10.40 -3.71
CA VAL A 68 -10.77 9.90 -3.21
C VAL A 68 -10.18 10.92 -2.24
N SER A 69 -9.61 10.42 -1.15
CA SER A 69 -9.00 11.23 -0.08
C SER A 69 -7.56 10.83 0.21
N PHE A 70 -7.20 9.58 -0.13
CA PHE A 70 -5.87 9.02 0.08
C PHE A 70 -5.31 8.60 -1.28
N MET A 71 -4.10 9.05 -1.59
CA MET A 71 -3.38 8.72 -2.80
C MET A 71 -2.08 8.01 -2.46
N GLY A 72 -1.94 6.76 -2.91
CA GLY A 72 -0.72 5.97 -2.80
C GLY A 72 -0.02 5.85 -4.14
N PHE A 73 1.22 6.30 -4.21
CA PHE A 73 2.06 6.12 -5.38
C PHE A 73 2.91 4.87 -5.24
N GLU A 74 2.92 4.06 -6.28
CA GLU A 74 3.66 2.82 -6.38
C GLU A 74 4.11 2.60 -7.83
N GLY A 75 4.52 1.39 -8.18
CA GLY A 75 4.84 1.02 -9.56
C GLY A 75 5.89 -0.07 -9.61
N GLY A 76 6.84 0.06 -10.52
CA GLY A 76 8.13 -0.58 -10.41
C GLY A 76 8.93 0.12 -9.31
N GLU A 77 9.60 1.20 -9.64
CA GLU A 77 10.22 2.08 -8.64
C GLU A 77 9.88 3.55 -8.95
N PRO A 78 9.02 4.19 -8.16
CA PRO A 78 8.58 5.58 -8.37
C PRO A 78 9.73 6.58 -8.48
N LEU A 79 10.80 6.38 -7.70
CA LEU A 79 11.96 7.28 -7.68
C LEU A 79 12.82 7.22 -8.95
N LEU A 80 12.51 6.36 -9.92
CA LEU A 80 13.11 6.41 -11.26
C LEU A 80 12.51 7.52 -12.13
N ARG A 81 11.26 7.95 -11.87
CA ARG A 81 10.66 9.09 -12.56
C ARG A 81 11.33 10.39 -12.12
N ARG A 82 11.73 11.20 -13.10
CA ARG A 82 12.41 12.47 -12.81
C ARG A 82 11.45 13.50 -12.23
N ASP A 83 10.22 13.53 -12.73
CA ASP A 83 9.14 14.47 -12.37
C ASP A 83 8.31 14.02 -11.16
N VAL A 84 8.76 12.99 -10.41
CA VAL A 84 8.04 12.53 -9.22
C VAL A 84 7.88 13.62 -8.14
N PRO A 85 8.82 14.58 -7.92
CA PRO A 85 8.59 15.65 -6.95
C PRO A 85 7.39 16.54 -7.34
N GLU A 86 7.27 16.88 -8.63
CA GLU A 86 6.16 17.70 -9.14
C GLU A 86 4.83 16.96 -9.01
N ILE A 87 4.80 15.66 -9.34
CA ILE A 87 3.61 14.81 -9.21
C ILE A 87 3.17 14.74 -7.75
N LEU A 88 4.11 14.50 -6.82
CA LEU A 88 3.81 14.41 -5.40
C LEU A 88 3.31 15.75 -4.85
N ARG A 89 3.85 16.89 -5.30
CA ARG A 89 3.36 18.22 -4.93
C ARG A 89 1.90 18.40 -5.34
N GLU A 90 1.55 18.10 -6.59
CA GLU A 90 0.17 18.19 -7.08
C GLU A 90 -0.78 17.26 -6.32
N SER A 91 -0.29 16.08 -5.92
CA SER A 91 -1.06 15.15 -5.10
C SER A 91 -1.28 15.68 -3.68
N HIS A 92 -0.24 16.18 -3.03
CA HIS A 92 -0.30 16.67 -1.64
C HIS A 92 -1.28 17.85 -1.46
N GLU A 93 -1.49 18.63 -2.51
CA GLU A 93 -2.50 19.70 -2.50
C GLU A 93 -3.94 19.14 -2.43
N ARG A 94 -4.17 17.92 -2.89
CA ARG A 94 -5.49 17.32 -3.09
C ARG A 94 -5.81 16.17 -2.15
N PHE A 95 -4.79 15.40 -1.74
CA PHE A 95 -4.93 14.13 -1.02
C PHE A 95 -3.97 14.04 0.16
N HIS A 96 -4.27 13.12 1.08
CA HIS A 96 -3.26 12.54 1.93
C HIS A 96 -2.38 11.63 1.05
N THR A 97 -1.12 12.00 0.90
CA THR A 97 -0.22 11.42 -0.10
C THR A 97 0.78 10.47 0.53
N SER A 98 0.83 9.25 0.02
CA SER A 98 1.80 8.24 0.41
C SER A 98 2.53 7.67 -0.80
N MET A 99 3.69 7.06 -0.56
CA MET A 99 4.46 6.39 -1.61
C MET A 99 5.07 5.09 -1.07
N VAL A 100 5.19 4.09 -1.95
CA VAL A 100 5.94 2.85 -1.71
C VAL A 100 7.21 2.89 -2.56
N THR A 101 8.38 2.64 -1.97
CA THR A 101 9.67 2.58 -2.68
C THR A 101 10.48 1.38 -2.20
N ASN A 102 11.38 0.91 -3.06
CA ASN A 102 12.37 -0.10 -2.67
C ASN A 102 13.56 0.48 -1.85
N GLY A 103 13.62 1.81 -1.69
CA GLY A 103 14.60 2.49 -0.85
C GLY A 103 15.97 2.74 -1.49
N LEU A 104 16.33 2.11 -2.61
CA LEU A 104 17.68 2.21 -3.17
C LEU A 104 18.09 3.63 -3.59
N LEU A 105 17.12 4.45 -3.99
CA LEU A 105 17.33 5.83 -4.40
C LEU A 105 16.97 6.84 -3.31
N LEU A 106 16.39 6.38 -2.21
CA LEU A 106 15.74 7.22 -1.20
C LEU A 106 16.73 8.18 -0.55
N LYS A 107 17.91 7.71 -0.12
CA LYS A 107 18.96 8.55 0.48
C LYS A 107 19.32 9.78 -0.37
N ARG A 108 19.28 9.63 -1.70
CA ARG A 108 19.62 10.73 -2.62
C ARG A 108 18.45 11.64 -2.97
N ARG A 109 17.21 11.10 -2.93
CA ARG A 109 16.02 11.79 -3.45
C ARG A 109 15.05 12.27 -2.38
N ILE A 110 15.23 11.88 -1.11
CA ILE A 110 14.30 12.26 -0.05
C ILE A 110 14.17 13.78 0.11
N GLY A 111 15.28 14.52 -0.05
CA GLY A 111 15.29 15.98 0.03
C GLY A 111 14.37 16.67 -0.99
N GLU A 112 14.11 16.02 -2.14
CA GLU A 112 13.25 16.56 -3.21
C GLU A 112 11.76 16.33 -2.93
N ILE A 113 11.40 15.28 -2.15
CA ILE A 113 10.04 14.74 -2.08
C ILE A 113 9.39 14.79 -0.69
N HIS A 114 10.17 14.82 0.40
CA HIS A 114 9.65 14.64 1.76
C HIS A 114 8.52 15.60 2.12
N ARG A 115 8.58 16.84 1.63
CA ARG A 115 7.59 17.90 1.93
C ARG A 115 6.20 17.62 1.34
N PHE A 116 6.12 16.69 0.40
CA PHE A 116 4.90 16.32 -0.33
C PHE A 116 4.38 14.93 0.04
N LEU A 117 5.00 14.31 1.04
CA LEU A 117 4.60 12.99 1.55
C LEU A 117 4.07 13.13 2.98
N ASP A 118 2.89 12.59 3.21
CA ASP A 118 2.36 12.42 4.56
C ASP A 118 2.82 11.10 5.18
N PHE A 119 3.12 10.09 4.34
CA PHE A 119 3.64 8.80 4.79
C PHE A 119 4.45 8.09 3.70
N LEU A 120 5.47 7.33 4.12
CA LEU A 120 6.32 6.57 3.22
C LEU A 120 6.38 5.10 3.64
N PHE A 121 6.22 4.19 2.69
CA PHE A 121 6.50 2.77 2.87
C PHE A 121 7.81 2.41 2.17
N VAL A 122 8.73 1.76 2.91
CA VAL A 122 10.00 1.29 2.34
C VAL A 122 10.06 -0.23 2.42
N SER A 123 10.27 -0.85 1.29
CA SER A 123 10.19 -2.30 1.16
C SER A 123 11.42 -3.00 1.76
N VAL A 124 11.23 -3.84 2.80
CA VAL A 124 12.27 -4.71 3.37
C VAL A 124 11.67 -6.09 3.63
N ASP A 125 12.18 -7.12 2.93
CA ASP A 125 11.66 -8.48 3.01
C ASP A 125 12.62 -9.48 3.69
N GLY A 126 13.49 -9.02 4.55
CA GLY A 126 14.42 -9.88 5.28
C GLY A 126 15.65 -9.13 5.74
N ILE A 127 16.53 -9.82 6.42
CA ILE A 127 17.77 -9.25 6.94
C ILE A 127 18.95 -9.69 6.07
N GLY A 128 19.74 -8.72 5.59
CA GLY A 128 20.94 -8.98 4.83
C GLY A 128 20.70 -9.74 3.53
N GLU A 129 21.36 -10.88 3.37
CA GLU A 129 21.34 -11.68 2.13
C GLU A 129 19.96 -12.23 1.76
N ILE A 130 19.07 -12.46 2.73
CA ILE A 130 17.70 -12.90 2.44
C ILE A 130 16.93 -11.81 1.69
N HIS A 131 17.04 -10.55 2.14
CA HIS A 131 16.47 -9.42 1.41
C HIS A 131 17.06 -9.32 0.00
N ASP A 132 18.40 -9.37 -0.11
CA ASP A 132 19.09 -9.28 -1.38
C ASP A 132 18.64 -10.36 -2.37
N LYS A 133 18.49 -11.61 -1.89
CA LYS A 133 17.99 -12.74 -2.67
C LYS A 133 16.57 -12.49 -3.19
N ILE A 134 15.64 -12.13 -2.29
CA ILE A 134 14.23 -11.87 -2.65
C ILE A 134 14.11 -10.71 -3.64
N ARG A 135 14.92 -9.65 -3.43
CA ARG A 135 14.90 -8.43 -4.25
C ARG A 135 15.74 -8.52 -5.53
N GLY A 136 16.52 -9.60 -5.69
CA GLY A 136 17.31 -9.88 -6.88
C GLY A 136 18.50 -8.93 -7.08
N MET A 137 19.07 -8.38 -5.97
CA MET A 137 20.23 -7.49 -6.03
C MET A 137 21.10 -7.61 -4.78
N ARG A 138 22.35 -8.00 -4.92
CA ARG A 138 23.34 -8.00 -3.85
C ARG A 138 23.60 -6.58 -3.32
N GLY A 139 23.57 -6.40 -2.01
CA GLY A 139 23.77 -5.11 -1.35
C GLY A 139 22.54 -4.21 -1.36
N ALA A 140 21.37 -4.69 -1.81
CA ALA A 140 20.11 -3.95 -1.75
C ALA A 140 19.74 -3.64 -0.31
N PHE A 141 19.87 -4.60 0.61
CA PHE A 141 19.56 -4.43 2.04
C PHE A 141 20.27 -3.21 2.63
N GLN A 142 21.58 -3.16 2.53
CA GLN A 142 22.36 -2.08 3.10
C GLN A 142 21.95 -0.71 2.56
N ARG A 143 21.76 -0.60 1.24
CA ARG A 143 21.33 0.66 0.59
C ARG A 143 19.93 1.07 1.00
N THR A 144 19.02 0.10 1.17
CA THR A 144 17.65 0.35 1.63
C THR A 144 17.66 0.86 3.09
N ILE A 145 18.48 0.25 3.97
CA ILE A 145 18.60 0.70 5.37
C ILE A 145 19.16 2.13 5.43
N GLU A 146 20.21 2.45 4.68
CA GLU A 146 20.72 3.82 4.59
C GLU A 146 19.65 4.82 4.10
N GLY A 147 18.79 4.37 3.18
CA GLY A 147 17.65 5.16 2.70
C GLY A 147 16.62 5.40 3.80
N ILE A 148 16.29 4.39 4.61
CA ILE A 148 15.37 4.50 5.75
C ILE A 148 15.95 5.44 6.81
N GLU A 149 17.20 5.26 7.20
CA GLU A 149 17.89 6.11 8.19
C GLU A 149 17.91 7.58 7.78
N GLU A 150 18.09 7.86 6.51
CA GLU A 150 18.02 9.25 6.02
C GLU A 150 16.58 9.76 5.99
N ALA A 151 15.64 8.99 5.42
CA ALA A 151 14.27 9.44 5.25
C ALA A 151 13.50 9.62 6.56
N SER A 152 13.78 8.80 7.56
CA SER A 152 13.13 8.88 8.89
C SER A 152 13.37 10.21 9.61
N LYS A 153 14.37 10.98 9.19
CA LYS A 153 14.64 12.35 9.72
C LYS A 153 13.61 13.39 9.23
N TYR A 154 12.86 13.10 8.17
CA TYR A 154 12.05 14.08 7.47
C TYR A 154 10.58 13.69 7.33
N VAL A 155 10.26 12.38 7.30
CA VAL A 155 8.91 11.89 7.04
C VAL A 155 8.60 10.64 7.86
N SER A 156 7.36 10.55 8.33
CA SER A 156 6.87 9.32 8.97
C SER A 156 6.89 8.16 7.98
N LEU A 157 7.50 7.05 8.37
CA LEU A 157 7.62 5.90 7.48
C LEU A 157 7.43 4.56 8.20
N ALA A 158 7.12 3.54 7.42
CA ALA A 158 7.12 2.16 7.86
C ALA A 158 7.84 1.26 6.86
N ILE A 159 8.48 0.24 7.37
CA ILE A 159 8.90 -0.91 6.57
C ILE A 159 7.65 -1.59 6.03
N SER A 160 7.64 -1.96 4.75
CA SER A 160 6.64 -2.82 4.13
C SER A 160 7.28 -4.15 3.78
N SER A 161 6.84 -5.22 4.45
CA SER A 161 7.39 -6.57 4.28
C SER A 161 6.36 -7.52 3.71
N THR A 162 6.72 -8.20 2.64
CA THR A 162 5.91 -9.29 2.06
C THR A 162 6.42 -10.61 2.61
N ILE A 163 5.57 -11.33 3.35
CA ILE A 163 5.91 -12.64 3.91
C ILE A 163 5.91 -13.67 2.78
N THR A 164 7.07 -14.28 2.56
CA THR A 164 7.34 -15.30 1.56
C THR A 164 7.90 -16.55 2.22
N GLU A 165 8.02 -17.64 1.49
CA GLU A 165 8.67 -18.88 1.98
C GLU A 165 10.13 -18.62 2.42
N GLU A 166 10.81 -17.67 1.79
CA GLU A 166 12.21 -17.34 2.07
C GLU A 166 12.42 -16.56 3.37
N ASN A 167 11.42 -15.77 3.81
CA ASN A 167 11.57 -14.88 4.97
C ASN A 167 10.58 -15.13 6.11
N VAL A 168 9.72 -16.13 6.00
CA VAL A 168 8.68 -16.41 7.01
C VAL A 168 9.25 -16.67 8.42
N ASP A 169 10.49 -17.12 8.52
CA ASP A 169 11.20 -17.31 9.78
C ASP A 169 11.99 -16.08 10.25
N GLN A 170 11.90 -14.96 9.50
CA GLN A 170 12.58 -13.71 9.83
C GLN A 170 11.62 -12.59 10.27
N VAL A 171 10.34 -12.87 10.42
CA VAL A 171 9.34 -11.82 10.69
C VAL A 171 9.64 -11.08 12.00
N GLU A 172 10.08 -11.76 13.05
CA GLU A 172 10.49 -11.14 14.32
C GLU A 172 11.71 -10.23 14.13
N ARG A 173 12.73 -10.71 13.39
CA ARG A 173 13.94 -9.93 13.12
C ARG A 173 13.65 -8.66 12.31
N ILE A 174 12.61 -8.69 11.46
CA ILE A 174 12.16 -7.51 10.74
C ILE A 174 11.47 -6.53 11.70
N VAL A 175 10.71 -7.02 12.69
CA VAL A 175 10.15 -6.18 13.76
C VAL A 175 11.26 -5.55 14.60
N GLU A 176 12.24 -6.33 15.07
CA GLU A 176 13.40 -5.84 15.80
C GLU A 176 14.19 -4.78 15.01
N LEU A 177 14.31 -4.96 13.69
CA LEU A 177 14.90 -3.96 12.80
C LEU A 177 14.09 -2.65 12.81
N ALA A 178 12.77 -2.73 12.72
CA ALA A 178 11.90 -1.57 12.76
C ALA A 178 12.01 -0.83 14.10
N GLU A 179 12.05 -1.54 15.22
CA GLU A 179 12.28 -0.98 16.55
C GLU A 179 13.62 -0.24 16.63
N ARG A 180 14.71 -0.87 16.18
CA ARG A 180 16.05 -0.27 16.16
C ARG A 180 16.10 0.99 15.30
N LEU A 181 15.40 1.00 14.17
CA LEU A 181 15.32 2.16 13.28
C LEU A 181 14.27 3.19 13.75
N LYS A 182 13.51 2.90 14.81
CA LYS A 182 12.41 3.73 15.34
C LYS A 182 11.34 4.04 14.27
N VAL A 183 10.98 3.05 13.48
CA VAL A 183 9.97 3.15 12.42
C VAL A 183 8.90 2.07 12.59
N GLY A 184 7.76 2.24 11.92
CA GLY A 184 6.74 1.18 11.88
C GLY A 184 7.12 0.01 10.98
N VAL A 185 6.37 -1.11 11.08
CA VAL A 185 6.45 -2.20 10.10
C VAL A 185 5.05 -2.71 9.75
N ASN A 186 4.81 -2.84 8.44
CA ASN A 186 3.59 -3.42 7.87
C ASN A 186 3.91 -4.74 7.19
N PHE A 187 3.14 -5.76 7.48
CA PHE A 187 3.26 -7.06 6.85
C PHE A 187 2.11 -7.34 5.89
N GLN A 188 2.40 -8.03 4.81
CA GLN A 188 1.41 -8.62 3.94
C GLN A 188 1.86 -10.01 3.50
N VAL A 189 0.90 -10.88 3.19
CA VAL A 189 1.19 -12.23 2.71
C VAL A 189 1.46 -12.17 1.21
N ALA A 190 2.46 -12.89 0.72
CA ALA A 190 2.73 -13.02 -0.70
C ALA A 190 1.49 -13.52 -1.45
N TYR A 191 1.27 -12.96 -2.62
CA TYR A 191 0.29 -13.43 -3.59
C TYR A 191 1.02 -13.96 -4.81
N ASP A 192 0.69 -15.18 -5.21
CA ASP A 192 1.30 -15.82 -6.36
C ASP A 192 0.65 -15.31 -7.66
N TYR A 193 1.27 -14.28 -8.22
CA TYR A 193 0.90 -13.76 -9.53
C TYR A 193 1.28 -14.74 -10.64
N SER A 194 0.45 -14.86 -11.66
CA SER A 194 0.65 -15.82 -12.76
C SER A 194 1.94 -15.61 -13.56
N THR A 195 2.54 -14.42 -13.47
CA THR A 195 3.75 -14.01 -14.18
C THR A 195 4.97 -13.82 -13.28
N ALA A 196 4.86 -14.19 -12.00
CA ALA A 196 5.94 -14.14 -11.03
C ALA A 196 6.22 -15.53 -10.46
N GLU A 197 7.31 -15.68 -9.70
CA GLU A 197 7.59 -16.90 -8.97
C GLU A 197 6.60 -17.06 -7.81
N SER A 198 6.14 -18.30 -7.59
CA SER A 198 5.35 -18.63 -6.42
C SER A 198 6.26 -18.67 -5.20
N LEU A 199 6.05 -17.74 -4.29
CA LEU A 199 6.81 -17.63 -3.04
C LEU A 199 5.90 -17.63 -1.81
N SER A 200 4.64 -18.05 -1.95
CA SER A 200 3.73 -18.17 -0.81
C SER A 200 4.23 -19.25 0.17
N PRO A 201 4.34 -18.93 1.46
CA PRO A 201 4.77 -19.91 2.45
C PRO A 201 3.75 -21.04 2.63
N SER A 202 4.18 -22.19 3.18
CA SER A 202 3.24 -23.21 3.60
C SER A 202 2.25 -22.65 4.63
N ARG A 203 1.04 -23.24 4.68
CA ARG A 203 -0.02 -22.76 5.57
C ARG A 203 0.39 -22.80 7.04
N GLU A 204 1.10 -23.84 7.44
CA GLU A 204 1.58 -24.06 8.82
C GLU A 204 2.61 -23.00 9.22
N ARG A 205 3.61 -22.76 8.36
CA ARG A 205 4.65 -21.75 8.61
C ARG A 205 4.06 -20.34 8.64
N LEU A 206 3.17 -20.04 7.69
CA LEU A 206 2.51 -18.73 7.64
C LEU A 206 1.63 -18.50 8.87
N ARG A 207 0.82 -19.51 9.28
CA ARG A 207 0.00 -19.42 10.50
C ARG A 207 0.87 -19.12 11.71
N SER A 208 1.93 -19.89 11.91
CA SER A 208 2.85 -19.70 13.03
C SER A 208 3.47 -18.28 13.03
N ALA A 209 3.90 -17.78 11.86
CA ALA A 209 4.44 -16.43 11.73
C ALA A 209 3.41 -15.35 12.10
N LEU A 210 2.17 -15.47 11.60
CA LEU A 210 1.10 -14.50 11.88
C LEU A 210 0.69 -14.50 13.35
N GLU A 211 0.66 -15.67 14.02
CA GLU A 211 0.39 -15.79 15.45
C GLU A 211 1.50 -15.11 16.28
N ARG A 212 2.77 -15.25 15.87
CA ARG A 212 3.89 -14.55 16.51
C ARG A 212 3.78 -13.04 16.35
N LEU A 213 3.51 -12.56 15.12
CA LEU A 213 3.34 -11.13 14.84
C LEU A 213 2.16 -10.53 15.62
N LEU A 214 1.04 -11.28 15.76
CA LEU A 214 -0.10 -10.82 16.53
C LEU A 214 0.28 -10.65 18.02
N ARG A 215 0.98 -11.61 18.61
CA ARG A 215 1.48 -11.49 19.99
C ARG A 215 2.42 -10.30 20.16
N MET A 216 3.40 -10.13 19.27
CA MET A 216 4.32 -8.98 19.33
C MET A 216 3.57 -7.65 19.25
N LYS A 217 2.55 -7.56 18.38
CA LYS A 217 1.71 -6.36 18.32
C LYS A 217 0.93 -6.14 19.62
N GLU A 218 0.41 -7.20 20.25
CA GLU A 218 -0.29 -7.10 21.52
C GLU A 218 0.63 -6.67 22.66
N GLU A 219 1.91 -7.00 22.58
CA GLU A 219 2.99 -6.59 23.48
C GLU A 219 3.50 -5.16 23.20
N GLY A 220 3.03 -4.51 22.13
CA GLY A 220 3.36 -3.10 21.83
C GLY A 220 4.42 -2.90 20.75
N ALA A 221 4.84 -3.95 20.05
CA ALA A 221 5.76 -3.80 18.92
C ALA A 221 5.22 -2.84 17.84
N PRO A 222 6.08 -2.13 17.08
CA PRO A 222 5.68 -1.09 16.13
C PRO A 222 5.07 -1.63 14.84
N ILE A 223 4.18 -2.62 14.95
CA ILE A 223 3.49 -3.25 13.83
C ILE A 223 2.27 -2.40 13.45
N VAL A 224 2.26 -1.90 12.21
CA VAL A 224 1.21 -1.01 11.68
C VAL A 224 -0.09 -1.76 11.36
N ASN A 225 -0.01 -3.04 10.98
CA ASN A 225 -1.22 -3.83 10.74
C ASN A 225 -2.15 -3.83 11.96
N SER A 226 -3.46 -3.77 11.72
CA SER A 226 -4.45 -3.90 12.79
C SER A 226 -4.47 -5.34 13.37
N ARG A 227 -4.88 -5.48 14.63
CA ARG A 227 -5.17 -6.81 15.21
C ARG A 227 -6.22 -7.56 14.39
N ASP A 228 -7.19 -6.83 13.88
CA ASP A 228 -8.28 -7.40 13.07
C ASP A 228 -7.76 -7.94 11.73
N TYR A 229 -6.68 -7.37 11.17
CA TYR A 229 -5.99 -7.93 10.00
C TYR A 229 -5.47 -9.34 10.29
N PHE A 230 -4.69 -9.52 11.35
CA PHE A 230 -4.13 -10.82 11.70
C PHE A 230 -5.24 -11.84 12.01
N LYS A 231 -6.25 -11.44 12.82
CA LYS A 231 -7.39 -12.29 13.14
C LYS A 231 -8.17 -12.68 11.89
N ALA A 232 -8.46 -11.74 11.00
CA ALA A 232 -9.16 -12.04 9.75
C ALA A 232 -8.41 -13.06 8.89
N VAL A 233 -7.08 -12.93 8.78
CA VAL A 233 -6.27 -13.90 8.03
C VAL A 233 -6.28 -15.25 8.73
N LEU A 234 -6.03 -15.31 10.05
CA LEU A 234 -5.98 -16.54 10.81
C LEU A 234 -7.33 -17.26 10.85
N ASP A 235 -8.41 -16.54 11.11
CA ASP A 235 -9.74 -17.14 11.32
C ASP A 235 -10.49 -17.39 10.02
N SER A 236 -10.43 -16.46 9.06
CA SER A 236 -11.23 -16.54 7.85
C SER A 236 -10.50 -17.23 6.71
N TRP A 237 -9.27 -16.84 6.43
CA TRP A 237 -8.54 -17.37 5.27
C TRP A 237 -8.10 -18.81 5.47
N PHE A 238 -7.58 -19.13 6.66
CA PHE A 238 -7.14 -20.50 6.98
C PHE A 238 -8.28 -21.48 7.19
N HIS A 239 -9.45 -21.03 7.65
CA HIS A 239 -10.63 -21.87 7.86
C HIS A 239 -11.57 -21.92 6.66
N GLY A 240 -11.21 -21.27 5.55
CA GLY A 240 -12.02 -21.26 4.34
C GLY A 240 -13.25 -20.35 4.41
N ASN A 241 -13.42 -19.59 5.48
CA ASN A 241 -14.46 -18.58 5.58
C ASN A 241 -13.97 -17.30 4.91
N PRO A 242 -14.63 -16.83 3.83
CA PRO A 242 -14.21 -15.61 3.17
C PRO A 242 -14.51 -14.40 4.06
N TRP A 243 -13.54 -13.51 4.21
CA TRP A 243 -13.84 -12.16 4.68
C TRP A 243 -14.62 -11.39 3.61
N ARG A 244 -15.27 -10.31 4.02
CA ARG A 244 -15.93 -9.43 3.06
C ARG A 244 -14.91 -8.43 2.51
N CYS A 245 -14.37 -8.76 1.34
CA CYS A 245 -13.52 -7.82 0.59
C CYS A 245 -14.37 -6.65 0.07
N LYS A 246 -13.88 -5.43 0.26
CA LYS A 246 -14.53 -4.20 -0.24
C LYS A 246 -13.64 -3.52 -1.30
N PRO A 247 -13.42 -4.14 -2.47
CA PRO A 247 -12.51 -3.59 -3.47
C PRO A 247 -12.99 -2.24 -4.00
N TRP A 248 -14.28 -1.94 -3.88
CA TRP A 248 -14.86 -0.64 -4.23
C TRP A 248 -14.34 0.55 -3.39
N LEU A 249 -13.61 0.29 -2.30
CA LEU A 249 -12.93 1.31 -1.51
C LEU A 249 -11.68 1.86 -2.20
N LEU A 250 -11.09 1.06 -3.08
CA LEU A 250 -9.86 1.39 -3.77
C LEU A 250 -10.11 1.53 -5.27
N VAL A 251 -9.51 2.54 -5.87
CA VAL A 251 -9.34 2.63 -7.31
C VAL A 251 -7.87 2.45 -7.64
N ASN A 252 -7.56 1.45 -8.46
CA ASN A 252 -6.21 1.23 -8.95
C ASN A 252 -6.07 1.86 -10.32
N VAL A 253 -4.96 2.55 -10.54
CA VAL A 253 -4.66 3.24 -11.80
C VAL A 253 -3.30 2.75 -12.32
N ASP A 254 -3.27 2.36 -13.58
CA ASP A 254 -2.04 1.93 -14.25
C ASP A 254 -1.20 3.14 -14.74
N PRO A 255 0.03 2.91 -15.25
CA PRO A 255 0.90 3.99 -15.73
C PRO A 255 0.35 4.81 -16.90
N GLN A 256 -0.67 4.33 -17.59
CA GLN A 256 -1.38 5.04 -18.66
C GLN A 256 -2.62 5.80 -18.17
N GLY A 257 -2.85 5.85 -16.86
CA GLY A 257 -4.01 6.49 -16.26
C GLY A 257 -5.32 5.71 -16.40
N ARG A 258 -5.25 4.40 -16.67
CA ARG A 258 -6.42 3.54 -16.85
C ARG A 258 -6.86 2.93 -15.54
N VAL A 259 -8.16 2.87 -15.33
CA VAL A 259 -8.75 2.20 -14.16
C VAL A 259 -8.55 0.69 -14.26
N VAL A 260 -8.03 0.06 -13.21
CA VAL A 260 -7.91 -1.40 -13.10
C VAL A 260 -9.00 -1.92 -12.17
N LEU A 261 -9.96 -2.65 -12.73
CA LEU A 261 -11.13 -3.18 -12.03
C LEU A 261 -11.11 -4.71 -12.00
N PRO A 262 -11.54 -5.33 -10.90
CA PRO A 262 -11.85 -4.73 -9.59
C PRO A 262 -10.60 -4.43 -8.76
N CYS A 263 -9.47 -5.07 -9.09
CA CYS A 263 -8.17 -4.93 -8.42
C CYS A 263 -7.08 -5.61 -9.25
N TYR A 264 -5.82 -5.35 -8.94
CA TYR A 264 -4.66 -5.97 -9.62
C TYR A 264 -4.55 -7.49 -9.41
N VAL A 265 -5.12 -8.05 -8.33
CA VAL A 265 -5.12 -9.50 -8.07
C VAL A 265 -6.02 -10.27 -9.05
N LEU A 266 -7.17 -9.70 -9.37
CA LEU A 266 -8.15 -10.33 -10.27
C LEU A 266 -8.01 -9.85 -11.73
N ASN A 267 -7.30 -8.76 -11.95
CA ASN A 267 -7.08 -8.20 -13.26
C ASN A 267 -5.66 -7.62 -13.40
N GLU A 268 -4.71 -8.48 -13.69
CA GLU A 268 -3.31 -8.08 -13.84
C GLU A 268 -3.03 -7.29 -15.14
N TYR A 269 -3.83 -7.48 -16.20
CA TYR A 269 -3.42 -7.15 -17.56
C TYR A 269 -4.31 -6.16 -18.30
N LYS A 270 -5.54 -5.94 -17.86
CA LYS A 270 -6.50 -5.13 -18.62
C LYS A 270 -6.88 -3.87 -17.86
N GLY A 271 -6.28 -2.76 -18.26
CA GLY A 271 -6.78 -1.44 -17.87
C GLY A 271 -8.13 -1.17 -18.55
N GLY A 272 -9.03 -0.51 -17.82
CA GLY A 272 -10.28 0.04 -18.34
C GLY A 272 -10.07 1.36 -19.07
N PRO A 273 -11.06 2.26 -19.07
CA PRO A 273 -10.94 3.61 -19.59
C PRO A 273 -9.95 4.43 -18.76
N ARG A 274 -9.42 5.48 -19.33
CA ARG A 274 -8.66 6.46 -18.56
C ARG A 274 -9.57 7.17 -17.56
N VAL A 275 -9.04 7.43 -16.36
CA VAL A 275 -9.81 8.00 -15.23
C VAL A 275 -10.57 9.26 -15.61
N TRP A 276 -10.01 10.12 -16.46
CA TRP A 276 -10.62 11.39 -16.87
C TRP A 276 -11.51 11.32 -18.13
N GLU A 277 -11.62 10.15 -18.74
CA GLU A 277 -12.48 9.93 -19.91
C GLU A 277 -13.90 9.49 -19.52
N VAL A 278 -14.13 9.20 -18.24
CA VAL A 278 -15.40 8.70 -17.72
C VAL A 278 -15.83 9.44 -16.46
N ASP A 279 -17.12 9.46 -16.16
CA ASP A 279 -17.57 9.74 -14.80
C ASP A 279 -17.27 8.51 -13.93
N LEU A 280 -16.24 8.66 -13.09
CA LEU A 280 -15.75 7.55 -12.25
C LEU A 280 -16.81 7.06 -11.27
N LEU A 281 -17.68 7.94 -10.78
CA LEU A 281 -18.77 7.54 -9.88
C LEU A 281 -19.86 6.75 -10.60
N GLU A 282 -20.19 7.15 -11.83
CA GLU A 282 -21.12 6.42 -12.66
C GLU A 282 -20.56 5.04 -13.02
N LEU A 283 -19.28 4.97 -13.38
CA LEU A 283 -18.58 3.70 -13.59
C LEU A 283 -18.67 2.80 -12.36
N TRP A 284 -18.43 3.36 -11.16
CA TRP A 284 -18.49 2.62 -9.89
C TRP A 284 -19.88 2.05 -9.58
N GLN A 285 -20.96 2.76 -9.96
CA GLN A 285 -22.33 2.28 -9.77
C GLN A 285 -22.71 1.14 -10.71
N LYS A 286 -22.06 1.05 -11.89
CA LYS A 286 -22.31 0.01 -12.88
C LYS A 286 -21.61 -1.31 -12.57
N VAL A 287 -20.61 -1.31 -11.67
CA VAL A 287 -19.89 -2.53 -11.29
C VAL A 287 -20.71 -3.33 -10.27
N ASP A 288 -20.92 -4.60 -10.57
CA ASP A 288 -21.48 -5.55 -9.60
C ASP A 288 -20.42 -5.91 -8.53
N TRP A 289 -20.36 -5.08 -7.50
CA TRP A 289 -19.42 -5.27 -6.41
C TRP A 289 -19.74 -6.46 -5.51
N GLU A 290 -20.99 -6.91 -5.45
CA GLU A 290 -21.43 -7.98 -4.54
C GLU A 290 -20.75 -9.30 -4.85
N LYS A 291 -20.48 -9.57 -6.12
CA LYS A 291 -19.74 -10.77 -6.54
C LYS A 291 -18.31 -10.84 -6.00
N TYR A 292 -17.73 -9.68 -5.63
CA TYR A 292 -16.38 -9.60 -5.07
C TYR A 292 -16.33 -9.59 -3.54
N GLU A 293 -17.45 -9.36 -2.86
CA GLU A 293 -17.49 -9.28 -1.40
C GLU A 293 -17.10 -10.60 -0.69
N LYS A 294 -17.29 -11.73 -1.37
CA LYS A 294 -16.88 -13.05 -0.88
C LYS A 294 -15.49 -13.48 -1.37
N CYS A 295 -14.74 -12.58 -2.03
CA CYS A 295 -13.42 -12.89 -2.55
C CYS A 295 -12.42 -13.05 -1.40
N ASN A 296 -11.67 -14.17 -1.42
CA ASN A 296 -10.60 -14.51 -0.48
C ASN A 296 -9.29 -14.89 -1.22
N ARG A 297 -9.09 -14.33 -2.42
CA ARG A 297 -7.94 -14.67 -3.28
C ARG A 297 -6.61 -14.19 -2.73
N CYS A 298 -6.58 -13.14 -1.91
CA CYS A 298 -5.35 -12.59 -1.35
C CYS A 298 -5.57 -12.12 0.09
N ALA A 299 -4.47 -11.95 0.82
CA ALA A 299 -4.41 -11.30 2.13
C ALA A 299 -3.54 -10.03 2.10
N LEU A 300 -3.55 -9.30 0.96
CA LEU A 300 -2.80 -8.06 0.83
C LEU A 300 -3.38 -6.98 1.74
N SER A 301 -2.52 -6.37 2.55
CA SER A 301 -2.93 -5.38 3.55
C SER A 301 -3.65 -4.19 2.93
N CYS A 302 -3.25 -3.75 1.73
CA CYS A 302 -3.87 -2.63 1.02
C CYS A 302 -5.36 -2.85 0.67
N TYR A 303 -5.83 -4.10 0.53
CA TYR A 303 -7.24 -4.43 0.32
C TYR A 303 -7.95 -4.86 1.61
N LEU A 304 -7.27 -5.62 2.46
CA LEU A 304 -7.90 -6.21 3.63
C LEU A 304 -8.10 -5.18 4.73
N GLU A 305 -7.10 -4.38 5.08
CA GLU A 305 -7.20 -3.34 6.12
C GLU A 305 -8.37 -2.36 5.89
N PRO A 306 -8.52 -1.74 4.69
CA PRO A 306 -9.68 -0.89 4.42
C PRO A 306 -11.02 -1.64 4.45
N SER A 307 -11.01 -2.94 4.08
CA SER A 307 -12.22 -3.76 4.08
C SER A 307 -12.72 -4.08 5.48
N LEU A 308 -11.80 -4.26 6.43
CA LEU A 308 -12.10 -4.53 7.83
C LEU A 308 -12.54 -3.27 8.58
N PHE A 309 -12.13 -2.08 8.11
CA PHE A 309 -12.46 -0.84 8.80
C PHE A 309 -13.98 -0.66 8.97
N SER A 310 -14.40 -0.52 10.23
CA SER A 310 -15.78 -0.27 10.63
C SER A 310 -15.81 0.77 11.73
N PHE A 311 -16.60 1.83 11.54
CA PHE A 311 -16.87 2.82 12.61
C PHE A 311 -17.58 2.21 13.84
N ARG A 312 -18.08 0.97 13.74
CA ARG A 312 -18.69 0.24 14.85
C ARG A 312 -17.65 -0.49 15.71
N SER A 313 -16.43 -0.64 15.23
CA SER A 313 -15.32 -1.23 16.00
C SER A 313 -14.59 -0.12 16.75
N LEU A 314 -14.95 0.10 18.00
CA LEU A 314 -14.30 1.06 18.90
C LEU A 314 -12.79 0.77 19.06
N SER A 315 -12.37 -0.51 19.00
CA SER A 315 -10.98 -0.90 19.07
C SER A 315 -10.17 -0.39 17.89
N MET A 316 -10.66 -0.56 16.66
CA MET A 316 -9.97 -0.05 15.46
C MET A 316 -9.91 1.47 15.41
N VAL A 317 -11.00 2.14 15.80
CA VAL A 317 -11.01 3.61 15.85
C VAL A 317 -10.01 4.10 16.89
N ARG A 318 -9.94 3.46 18.06
CA ARG A 318 -8.98 3.79 19.12
C ARG A 318 -7.53 3.51 18.69
N GLU A 319 -7.25 2.36 18.07
CA GLU A 319 -5.91 2.04 17.54
C GLU A 319 -5.46 3.10 16.53
N ARG A 320 -6.30 3.48 15.57
CA ARG A 320 -5.98 4.49 14.56
C ARG A 320 -5.85 5.90 15.13
N ILE A 321 -6.63 6.25 16.16
CA ILE A 321 -6.48 7.54 16.85
C ILE A 321 -5.15 7.56 17.63
N VAL A 322 -4.83 6.49 18.36
CA VAL A 322 -3.58 6.40 19.13
C VAL A 322 -2.37 6.39 18.19
N GLU A 323 -2.40 5.61 17.10
CA GLU A 323 -1.34 5.59 16.08
C GLU A 323 -1.19 6.96 15.41
N GLY A 324 -2.29 7.63 15.06
CA GLY A 324 -2.30 8.98 14.51
C GLY A 324 -1.80 10.05 15.51
N MET A 325 -2.15 9.94 16.79
CA MET A 325 -1.64 10.81 17.85
C MET A 325 -0.16 10.56 18.11
N MET A 326 0.31 9.32 18.12
CA MET A 326 1.73 8.99 18.28
C MET A 326 2.57 9.52 17.12
N SER A 327 2.08 9.40 15.89
CA SER A 327 2.72 9.98 14.70
C SER A 327 2.76 11.52 14.79
N TYR A 328 1.69 12.15 15.25
CA TYR A 328 1.63 13.60 15.45
C TYR A 328 2.58 14.08 16.56
N LEU A 329 2.61 13.38 17.70
CA LEU A 329 3.49 13.73 18.82
C LEU A 329 4.98 13.54 18.46
N SER A 330 5.33 12.50 17.69
CA SER A 330 6.70 12.29 17.22
C SER A 330 7.14 13.32 16.16
N SER A 331 6.21 14.05 15.54
CA SER A 331 6.52 15.13 14.60
C SER A 331 6.62 16.51 15.26
N VAL A 332 6.22 16.64 16.54
CA VAL A 332 6.19 17.91 17.29
C VAL A 332 7.27 17.95 18.39
N LEU A 333 7.82 16.80 18.79
CA LEU A 333 8.96 16.66 19.71
C LEU A 333 10.26 16.41 18.95
#